data_a4054a8f164837e24ba292aa0a71b325
#
_entry.id   a4054a8f164837e24ba292aa0a71b325
#
_cell.length_a   1.000
_cell.length_b   1.000
_cell.length_c   1.000
_cell.angle_alpha   90.00
_cell.angle_beta   90.00
_cell.angle_gamma   90.00
#
_symmetry.space_group_name_H-M   'P 1'
#
loop_
_entity.id
_entity.type
_entity.pdbx_description
1 polymer ?
#
loop_
_entity_poly.entity_id
_entity_poly.type
_entity_poly.pdbx_seq_one_letter_code
_entity_poly.pdbx_strand_id
1 'polypeptide(L)'
;MLPLPLKHYDEAGTVLPPRWFYWMLAIACRDLLLVAAFTAIPAESDRLYRIFFPHSDVLWLQIAVTLPFLLVIVLMSFREHLWKRRYTGWRLLIKPLCTLGSLCQLLLIGSFLERAGWQFNGYLGAVALLMIALMYMVNRSHHLAIMLHDWRQPPAREQAEE
;
A
#
# COMPACT_ATOMS: atom_id res chain seq x y z
N MET A 1 11.04 28.93 5.45
CA MET A 1 10.88 27.99 6.59
C MET A 1 10.52 26.62 6.03
N LEU A 2 11.21 25.57 6.45
CA LEU A 2 10.91 24.21 6.02
C LEU A 2 9.55 23.78 6.61
N PRO A 3 8.63 23.22 5.79
CA PRO A 3 7.29 22.87 6.24
C PRO A 3 7.23 21.66 7.20
N LEU A 4 8.34 20.89 7.28
CA LEU A 4 8.48 19.71 8.15
C LEU A 4 9.79 19.75 8.93
N PRO A 5 9.90 19.04 10.08
CA PRO A 5 11.17 18.87 10.81
C PRO A 5 12.24 18.18 9.95
N LEU A 6 13.52 18.54 10.13
CA LEU A 6 14.67 18.03 9.36
C LEU A 6 14.76 16.49 9.30
N LYS A 7 14.27 15.79 10.31
CA LYS A 7 14.25 14.31 10.36
C LYS A 7 13.40 13.63 9.26
N HIS A 8 12.61 14.40 8.53
CA HIS A 8 11.75 13.94 7.43
C HIS A 8 12.33 14.24 6.05
N TYR A 9 13.53 14.77 6.00
CA TYR A 9 14.27 15.05 4.76
C TYR A 9 15.42 14.06 4.60
N ASP A 10 15.65 13.66 3.36
CA ASP A 10 16.83 12.90 2.96
C ASP A 10 18.04 13.84 2.79
N GLU A 11 19.26 13.28 2.66
CA GLU A 11 20.49 14.04 2.39
C GLU A 11 20.41 14.90 1.10
N ALA A 12 19.53 14.50 0.17
CA ALA A 12 19.23 15.24 -1.05
C ALA A 12 18.19 16.37 -0.86
N GLY A 13 17.68 16.58 0.38
CA GLY A 13 16.66 17.57 0.70
C GLY A 13 15.24 17.17 0.29
N THR A 14 15.00 15.93 -0.13
CA THR A 14 13.67 15.44 -0.52
C THR A 14 12.89 14.93 0.69
N VAL A 15 11.57 15.16 0.71
CA VAL A 15 10.70 14.68 1.78
C VAL A 15 10.53 13.17 1.72
N LEU A 16 10.89 12.49 2.82
CA LEU A 16 10.73 11.05 2.97
C LEU A 16 9.27 10.65 3.25
N PRO A 17 8.82 9.51 2.73
CA PRO A 17 7.51 8.96 3.07
C PRO A 17 7.39 8.68 4.57
N PRO A 18 6.23 8.95 5.18
CA PRO A 18 6.03 8.67 6.59
C PRO A 18 6.11 7.16 6.85
N ARG A 19 6.80 6.76 7.94
CA ARG A 19 7.01 5.34 8.28
C ARG A 19 5.72 4.54 8.40
N TRP A 20 4.64 5.15 8.94
CA TRP A 20 3.34 4.51 9.05
C TRP A 20 2.77 4.08 7.69
N PHE A 21 3.09 4.81 6.61
CA PHE A 21 2.60 4.52 5.28
C PHE A 21 3.17 3.20 4.75
N TYR A 22 4.46 2.93 4.96
CA TYR A 22 5.08 1.65 4.59
C TYR A 22 4.47 0.48 5.36
N TRP A 23 4.26 0.64 6.67
CA TRP A 23 3.62 -0.41 7.48
C TRP A 23 2.20 -0.70 7.02
N MET A 24 1.42 0.33 6.74
CA MET A 24 0.05 0.18 6.22
C MET A 24 0.03 -0.52 4.86
N LEU A 25 0.94 -0.16 3.94
CA LEU A 25 1.06 -0.82 2.64
C LEU A 25 1.50 -2.30 2.79
N ALA A 26 2.46 -2.58 3.68
CA ALA A 26 2.90 -3.95 3.94
C ALA A 26 1.75 -4.82 4.45
N ILE A 27 0.94 -4.30 5.40
CA ILE A 27 -0.24 -5.01 5.90
C ILE A 27 -1.32 -5.11 4.84
N ALA A 28 -1.49 -4.11 3.97
CA ALA A 28 -2.42 -4.20 2.85
C ALA A 28 -2.03 -5.28 1.84
N CYS A 29 -0.72 -5.55 1.69
CA CYS A 29 -0.18 -6.61 0.82
C CYS A 29 -0.03 -7.97 1.55
N ARG A 30 -0.57 -8.14 2.77
CA ARG A 30 -0.40 -9.34 3.59
C ARG A 30 -0.78 -10.63 2.87
N ASP A 31 -1.84 -10.63 2.04
CA ASP A 31 -2.32 -11.83 1.35
C ASP A 31 -1.25 -12.34 0.35
N LEU A 32 -0.58 -11.42 -0.34
CA LEU A 32 0.55 -11.73 -1.20
C LEU A 32 1.76 -12.25 -0.40
N LEU A 33 2.05 -11.64 0.76
CA LEU A 33 3.12 -12.08 1.65
C LEU A 33 2.84 -13.48 2.22
N LEU A 34 1.58 -13.78 2.57
CA LEU A 34 1.18 -15.11 3.04
C LEU A 34 1.35 -16.15 1.95
N VAL A 35 0.90 -15.87 0.73
CA VAL A 35 1.09 -16.78 -0.41
C VAL A 35 2.57 -17.05 -0.64
N ALA A 36 3.41 -16.00 -0.65
CA ALA A 36 4.86 -16.16 -0.81
C ALA A 36 5.50 -16.97 0.33
N ALA A 37 5.07 -16.74 1.58
CA ALA A 37 5.55 -17.51 2.72
C ALA A 37 5.16 -18.99 2.65
N PHE A 38 3.92 -19.29 2.24
CA PHE A 38 3.43 -20.69 2.14
C PHE A 38 4.11 -21.45 0.99
N THR A 39 4.42 -20.78 -0.11
CA THR A 39 5.21 -21.39 -1.20
C THR A 39 6.64 -21.68 -0.79
N ALA A 40 7.20 -20.93 0.17
CA ALA A 40 8.54 -21.15 0.70
C ALA A 40 8.63 -22.33 1.71
N ILE A 41 7.50 -22.78 2.28
CA ILE A 41 7.42 -23.86 3.27
C ILE A 41 6.54 -25.01 2.73
N PRO A 42 7.03 -25.81 1.79
CA PRO A 42 6.20 -26.80 1.09
C PRO A 42 5.66 -27.92 2.00
N ALA A 43 6.31 -28.22 3.12
CA ALA A 43 5.92 -29.33 4.01
C ALA A 43 4.56 -29.12 4.70
N GLU A 44 4.12 -27.89 4.93
CA GLU A 44 2.85 -27.57 5.60
C GLU A 44 1.94 -26.66 4.75
N SER A 45 2.33 -26.38 3.52
CA SER A 45 1.63 -25.45 2.63
C SER A 45 0.14 -25.76 2.50
N ASP A 46 -0.23 -27.02 2.24
CA ASP A 46 -1.62 -27.45 2.03
C ASP A 46 -2.50 -27.21 3.26
N ARG A 47 -1.96 -27.39 4.46
CA ARG A 47 -2.69 -27.15 5.70
C ARG A 47 -2.88 -25.67 5.94
N LEU A 48 -1.83 -24.87 5.74
CA LEU A 48 -1.84 -23.42 5.90
C LEU A 48 -2.76 -22.75 4.87
N TYR A 49 -2.72 -23.20 3.60
CA TYR A 49 -3.63 -22.71 2.58
C TYR A 49 -5.10 -22.94 2.96
N ARG A 50 -5.47 -24.12 3.47
CA ARG A 50 -6.86 -24.38 3.89
C ARG A 50 -7.32 -23.55 5.07
N ILE A 51 -6.41 -23.15 5.96
CA ILE A 51 -6.74 -22.31 7.13
C ILE A 51 -6.96 -20.86 6.71
N PHE A 52 -6.06 -20.31 5.88
CA PHE A 52 -6.06 -18.90 5.53
C PHE A 52 -6.88 -18.59 4.27
N PHE A 53 -6.96 -19.57 3.36
CA PHE A 53 -7.68 -19.45 2.09
C PHE A 53 -8.62 -20.65 1.90
N PRO A 54 -9.72 -20.73 2.67
CA PRO A 54 -10.65 -21.86 2.61
C PRO A 54 -11.34 -22.02 1.24
N HIS A 55 -11.33 -20.98 0.43
CA HIS A 55 -11.91 -20.96 -0.92
C HIS A 55 -10.84 -20.54 -1.95
N SER A 56 -10.30 -21.51 -2.67
CA SER A 56 -9.28 -21.29 -3.71
C SER A 56 -9.74 -20.32 -4.81
N ASP A 57 -11.06 -20.31 -5.11
CA ASP A 57 -11.65 -19.44 -6.13
C ASP A 57 -11.53 -17.96 -5.77
N VAL A 58 -11.43 -17.66 -4.47
CA VAL A 58 -11.35 -16.29 -3.96
C VAL A 58 -9.90 -15.82 -3.82
N LEU A 59 -8.94 -16.73 -3.79
CA LEU A 59 -7.52 -16.39 -3.64
C LEU A 59 -7.06 -15.44 -4.76
N TRP A 60 -7.43 -15.74 -6.00
CA TRP A 60 -7.08 -14.88 -7.14
C TRP A 60 -7.70 -13.48 -7.03
N LEU A 61 -8.93 -13.40 -6.50
CA LEU A 61 -9.60 -12.13 -6.27
C LEU A 61 -8.91 -11.34 -5.15
N GLN A 62 -8.50 -12.00 -4.07
CA GLN A 62 -7.71 -11.37 -2.98
C GLN A 62 -6.38 -10.84 -3.50
N ILE A 63 -5.66 -11.61 -4.30
CA ILE A 63 -4.41 -11.16 -4.94
C ILE A 63 -4.69 -9.96 -5.86
N ALA A 64 -5.73 -10.03 -6.68
CA ALA A 64 -6.07 -8.95 -7.60
C ALA A 64 -6.37 -7.63 -6.86
N VAL A 65 -7.05 -7.69 -5.72
CA VAL A 65 -7.35 -6.52 -4.89
C VAL A 65 -6.11 -5.96 -4.19
N THR A 66 -5.03 -6.72 -4.02
CA THR A 66 -3.75 -6.21 -3.50
C THR A 66 -2.90 -5.50 -4.55
N LEU A 67 -3.16 -5.70 -5.85
CA LEU A 67 -2.37 -5.10 -6.94
C LEU A 67 -2.24 -3.56 -6.87
N PRO A 68 -3.28 -2.78 -6.53
CA PRO A 68 -3.15 -1.33 -6.38
C PRO A 68 -2.10 -0.93 -5.34
N PHE A 69 -2.03 -1.64 -4.20
CA PHE A 69 -1.05 -1.36 -3.15
C PHE A 69 0.36 -1.75 -3.57
N LEU A 70 0.49 -2.90 -4.24
CA LEU A 70 1.77 -3.33 -4.82
C LEU A 70 2.28 -2.31 -5.84
N LEU A 71 1.39 -1.80 -6.71
CA LEU A 71 1.74 -0.77 -7.67
C LEU A 71 2.23 0.51 -6.98
N VAL A 72 1.61 0.92 -5.89
CA VAL A 72 2.08 2.07 -5.08
C VAL A 72 3.49 1.82 -4.54
N ILE A 73 3.77 0.61 -4.00
CA ILE A 73 5.11 0.25 -3.50
C ILE A 73 6.13 0.32 -4.64
N VAL A 74 5.80 -0.24 -5.80
CA VAL A 74 6.67 -0.21 -6.99
C VAL A 74 6.93 1.22 -7.44
N LEU A 75 5.90 2.06 -7.56
CA LEU A 75 6.05 3.48 -7.93
C LEU A 75 6.96 4.23 -6.95
N MET A 76 6.82 3.96 -5.64
CA MET A 76 7.68 4.58 -4.63
C MET A 76 9.13 4.08 -4.70
N SER A 77 9.34 2.81 -5.01
CA SER A 77 10.68 2.20 -5.14
C SER A 77 11.41 2.71 -6.39
N PHE A 78 10.68 2.87 -7.49
CA PHE A 78 11.25 3.34 -8.77
C PHE A 78 11.22 4.87 -8.93
N ARG A 79 10.98 5.64 -7.86
CA ARG A 79 10.85 7.10 -7.87
C ARG A 79 12.02 7.82 -8.59
N GLU A 80 13.27 7.40 -8.33
CA GLU A 80 14.47 8.00 -8.94
C GLU A 80 14.52 7.77 -10.46
N HIS A 81 14.18 6.56 -10.90
CA HIS A 81 14.11 6.24 -12.32
C HIS A 81 13.02 7.03 -13.06
N LEU A 82 11.87 7.25 -12.39
CA LEU A 82 10.76 8.03 -12.92
C LEU A 82 11.12 9.53 -12.99
N TRP A 83 11.88 10.07 -12.04
CA TRP A 83 12.40 11.44 -12.07
C TRP A 83 13.35 11.65 -13.25
N LYS A 84 14.32 10.75 -13.46
CA LYS A 84 15.25 10.79 -14.60
C LYS A 84 14.53 10.86 -15.94
N ARG A 85 13.35 10.23 -16.04
CA ARG A 85 12.51 10.27 -17.24
C ARG A 85 11.54 11.47 -17.29
N ARG A 86 11.60 12.40 -16.34
CA ARG A 86 10.70 13.57 -16.23
C ARG A 86 9.20 13.24 -16.14
N TYR A 87 8.84 11.99 -15.78
CA TYR A 87 7.46 11.60 -15.57
C TYR A 87 7.01 12.04 -14.17
N THR A 88 6.28 13.16 -14.06
CA THR A 88 5.81 13.70 -12.76
C THR A 88 4.38 13.28 -12.40
N GLY A 89 3.63 12.72 -13.35
CA GLY A 89 2.22 12.36 -13.16
C GLY A 89 1.97 11.19 -12.21
N TRP A 90 2.92 10.26 -12.07
CA TRP A 90 2.77 9.04 -11.25
C TRP A 90 2.42 9.30 -9.78
N ARG A 91 2.88 10.41 -9.22
CA ARG A 91 2.61 10.79 -7.83
C ARG A 91 1.13 11.03 -7.56
N LEU A 92 0.37 11.54 -8.57
CA LEU A 92 -1.07 11.76 -8.47
C LEU A 92 -1.84 10.44 -8.37
N LEU A 93 -1.24 9.33 -8.82
CA LEU A 93 -1.85 8.01 -8.78
C LEU A 93 -1.76 7.37 -7.38
N ILE A 94 -0.83 7.80 -6.50
CA ILE A 94 -0.62 7.18 -5.18
C ILE A 94 -1.90 7.24 -4.33
N LYS A 95 -2.52 8.42 -4.20
CA LYS A 95 -3.75 8.58 -3.42
C LYS A 95 -4.92 7.79 -3.98
N PRO A 96 -5.30 7.93 -5.26
CA PRO A 96 -6.43 7.19 -5.80
C PRO A 96 -6.20 5.67 -5.82
N LEU A 97 -4.98 5.19 -6.04
CA LEU A 97 -4.66 3.75 -5.97
C LEU A 97 -4.86 3.20 -4.55
N CYS A 98 -4.38 3.91 -3.52
CA CYS A 98 -4.59 3.51 -2.13
C CYS A 98 -6.07 3.53 -1.76
N THR A 99 -6.83 4.55 -2.16
CA THR A 99 -8.26 4.65 -1.85
C THR A 99 -9.07 3.60 -2.60
N LEU A 100 -8.79 3.37 -3.89
CA LEU A 100 -9.43 2.34 -4.70
C LEU A 100 -9.14 0.94 -4.13
N GLY A 101 -7.87 0.63 -3.84
CA GLY A 101 -7.48 -0.64 -3.25
C GLY A 101 -8.17 -0.89 -1.90
N SER A 102 -8.20 0.13 -1.02
CA SER A 102 -8.90 0.01 0.27
C SER A 102 -10.40 -0.20 0.09
N LEU A 103 -11.04 0.48 -0.87
CA LEU A 103 -12.44 0.31 -1.17
C LEU A 103 -12.75 -1.09 -1.71
N CYS A 104 -11.96 -1.58 -2.66
CA CYS A 104 -12.11 -2.93 -3.21
C CYS A 104 -11.93 -3.99 -2.12
N GLN A 105 -10.96 -3.80 -1.21
CA GLN A 105 -10.74 -4.71 -0.08
C GLN A 105 -11.93 -4.72 0.88
N LEU A 106 -12.51 -3.55 1.19
CA LEU A 106 -13.71 -3.45 2.03
C LEU A 106 -14.93 -4.11 1.40
N LEU A 107 -15.13 -3.94 0.09
CA LEU A 107 -16.21 -4.62 -0.64
C LEU A 107 -16.03 -6.14 -0.62
N LEU A 108 -14.80 -6.62 -0.77
CA LEU A 108 -14.48 -8.04 -0.68
C LEU A 108 -14.79 -8.59 0.72
N ILE A 109 -14.38 -7.90 1.78
CA ILE A 109 -14.69 -8.27 3.17
C ILE A 109 -16.20 -8.28 3.39
N GLY A 110 -16.93 -7.28 2.88
CA GLY A 110 -18.39 -7.22 2.96
C GLY A 110 -19.04 -8.44 2.32
N SER A 111 -18.58 -8.86 1.14
CA SER A 111 -19.07 -10.05 0.46
C SER A 111 -18.82 -11.36 1.24
N PHE A 112 -17.69 -11.44 1.97
CA PHE A 112 -17.41 -12.58 2.84
C PHE A 112 -18.32 -12.63 4.06
N LEU A 113 -18.56 -11.46 4.70
CA LEU A 113 -19.46 -11.35 5.85
C LEU A 113 -20.90 -11.73 5.45
N GLU A 114 -21.36 -11.30 4.29
CA GLU A 114 -22.66 -11.67 3.76
C GLU A 114 -22.80 -13.18 3.58
N ARG A 115 -21.82 -13.82 2.93
CA ARG A 115 -21.80 -15.29 2.74
C ARG A 115 -21.71 -16.05 4.06
N ALA A 116 -21.03 -15.49 5.07
CA ALA A 116 -20.93 -16.07 6.40
C ALA A 116 -22.16 -15.80 7.30
N GLY A 117 -23.24 -15.21 6.76
CA GLY A 117 -24.45 -14.88 7.52
C GLY A 117 -24.22 -13.86 8.63
N TRP A 118 -23.30 -12.90 8.40
CA TRP A 118 -22.92 -11.83 9.34
C TRP A 118 -22.34 -12.33 10.67
N GLN A 119 -21.79 -13.54 10.69
CA GLN A 119 -21.11 -14.03 11.90
C GLN A 119 -19.88 -13.18 12.19
N PHE A 120 -19.69 -12.83 13.46
CA PHE A 120 -18.55 -12.04 13.89
C PHE A 120 -17.24 -12.79 13.63
N ASN A 121 -16.37 -12.19 12.80
CA ASN A 121 -15.03 -12.67 12.57
C ASN A 121 -14.04 -11.53 12.92
N GLY A 122 -13.34 -11.69 14.04
CA GLY A 122 -12.40 -10.68 14.55
C GLY A 122 -11.28 -10.34 13.56
N TYR A 123 -10.82 -11.32 12.78
CA TYR A 123 -9.80 -11.08 11.75
C TYR A 123 -10.32 -10.16 10.63
N LEU A 124 -11.49 -10.46 10.07
CA LEU A 124 -12.10 -9.63 9.03
C LEU A 124 -12.43 -8.23 9.54
N GLY A 125 -12.90 -8.13 10.79
CA GLY A 125 -13.15 -6.84 11.45
C GLY A 125 -11.89 -6.00 11.61
N ALA A 126 -10.78 -6.61 12.07
CA ALA A 126 -9.50 -5.93 12.21
C ALA A 126 -8.96 -5.43 10.88
N VAL A 127 -9.06 -6.25 9.83
CA VAL A 127 -8.65 -5.85 8.48
C VAL A 127 -9.51 -4.72 7.94
N ALA A 128 -10.83 -4.78 8.12
CA ALA A 128 -11.73 -3.72 7.70
C ALA A 128 -11.39 -2.38 8.39
N LEU A 129 -11.17 -2.39 9.70
CA LEU A 129 -10.75 -1.20 10.45
C LEU A 129 -9.42 -0.64 9.92
N LEU A 130 -8.47 -1.51 9.61
CA LEU A 130 -7.17 -1.11 9.08
C LEU A 130 -7.30 -0.48 7.68
N MET A 131 -8.16 -1.02 6.80
CA MET A 131 -8.42 -0.44 5.48
C MET A 131 -9.12 0.91 5.58
N ILE A 132 -10.08 1.07 6.50
CA ILE A 132 -10.73 2.36 6.78
C ILE A 132 -9.69 3.37 7.30
N ALA A 133 -8.83 2.96 8.24
CA ALA A 133 -7.76 3.81 8.78
C ALA A 133 -6.78 4.23 7.68
N LEU A 134 -6.35 3.30 6.80
CA LEU A 134 -5.48 3.60 5.67
C LEU A 134 -6.13 4.63 4.73
N MET A 135 -7.38 4.40 4.34
CA MET A 135 -8.12 5.31 3.48
C MET A 135 -8.26 6.70 4.10
N TYR A 136 -8.59 6.78 5.39
CA TYR A 136 -8.68 8.05 6.12
C TYR A 136 -7.32 8.76 6.20
N MET A 137 -6.26 8.04 6.63
CA MET A 137 -4.92 8.62 6.79
C MET A 137 -4.32 9.09 5.47
N VAL A 138 -4.47 8.32 4.38
CA VAL A 138 -3.98 8.71 3.04
C VAL A 138 -4.64 10.00 2.55
N ASN A 139 -5.94 10.13 2.77
CA ASN A 139 -6.66 11.32 2.31
C ASN A 139 -6.46 12.54 3.22
N ARG A 140 -6.27 12.34 4.53
CA ARG A 140 -6.18 13.43 5.52
C ARG A 140 -4.75 13.84 5.87
N SER A 141 -3.74 13.01 5.57
CA SER A 141 -2.35 13.27 5.97
C SER A 141 -1.76 14.48 5.26
N HIS A 142 -1.44 15.49 6.05
CA HIS A 142 -0.73 16.69 5.60
C HIS A 142 0.71 16.36 5.17
N HIS A 143 1.38 15.45 5.89
CA HIS A 143 2.72 14.98 5.53
C HIS A 143 2.75 14.33 4.13
N LEU A 144 1.78 13.44 3.84
CA LEU A 144 1.68 12.82 2.53
C LEU A 144 1.39 13.84 1.41
N ALA A 145 0.60 14.87 1.71
CA ALA A 145 0.32 15.94 0.76
C ALA A 145 1.57 16.77 0.45
N ILE A 146 2.35 17.15 1.48
CA ILE A 146 3.63 17.87 1.32
C ILE A 146 4.61 17.02 0.53
N MET A 147 4.78 15.73 0.89
CA MET A 147 5.66 14.81 0.18
C MET A 147 5.32 14.71 -1.32
N LEU A 148 4.04 14.52 -1.66
CA LEU A 148 3.59 14.44 -3.05
C LEU A 148 3.76 15.77 -3.80
N HIS A 149 3.71 16.89 -3.10
CA HIS A 149 4.00 18.20 -3.68
C HIS A 149 5.49 18.38 -3.93
N ASP A 150 6.33 18.03 -2.93
CA ASP A 150 7.79 18.12 -3.01
C ASP A 150 8.35 17.24 -4.16
N TRP A 151 7.82 16.05 -4.32
CA TRP A 151 8.19 15.13 -5.40
C TRP A 151 7.82 15.63 -6.81
N ARG A 152 7.33 16.83 -6.93
CA ARG A 152 7.08 17.49 -8.22
C ARG A 152 8.37 17.87 -8.93
N GLN A 153 9.40 18.19 -8.16
CA GLN A 153 10.70 18.61 -8.69
C GLN A 153 11.73 17.52 -8.41
N PRO A 154 12.62 17.22 -9.37
CA PRO A 154 13.73 16.32 -9.09
C PRO A 154 14.65 16.95 -8.02
N PRO A 155 15.36 16.12 -7.24
CA PRO A 155 16.25 16.61 -6.20
C PRO A 155 17.32 17.54 -6.77
N ALA A 156 17.71 18.56 -5.99
CA ALA A 156 18.63 19.61 -6.42
C ALA A 156 20.00 19.09 -6.93
N ARG A 157 20.42 17.89 -6.50
CA ARG A 157 21.65 17.24 -6.98
C ARG A 157 21.59 16.85 -8.45
N GLU A 158 20.42 16.37 -8.93
CA GLU A 158 20.26 16.01 -10.34
C GLU A 158 20.14 17.24 -11.26
N GLN A 159 19.75 18.40 -10.69
CA GLN A 159 19.71 19.68 -11.44
C GLN A 159 21.08 20.31 -11.61
N ALA A 160 22.07 19.94 -10.78
CA ALA A 160 23.43 20.46 -10.85
C ALA A 160 24.35 19.65 -11.79
N GLU A 161 23.93 18.48 -12.23
CA GLU A 161 24.66 17.59 -13.16
C GLU A 161 24.21 17.75 -14.63
N GLU A 162 23.16 18.56 -14.91
CA GLU A 162 22.74 18.97 -16.27
C GLU A 162 23.34 20.35 -16.65
#